data_67e7e5e6c6c3c334af7233de3f5a213c
#
_entry.id   67e7e5e6c6c3c334af7233de3f5a213c
#
_cell.length_a   1.000
_cell.length_b   1.000
_cell.length_c   1.000
_cell.angle_alpha   90.00
_cell.angle_beta   90.00
_cell.angle_gamma   90.00
#
_symmetry.space_group_name_H-M   'P 1'
#
loop_
_entity.id
_entity.type
_entity.pdbx_description
1 polymer ?
#
loop_
_entity_poly.entity_id
_entity_poly.type
_entity_poly.pdbx_seq_one_letter_code
_entity_poly.pdbx_strand_id
1 'polypeptide(L)'
;MPAYQRVIPGSIHEAHEGVLFVDEISHLGNLQRFILTAMQDKKFPITGRNPQSSGASVKVDNVPCDFVLVAACNMQDLQNILSPLRSRIIGNGYEVLVDTAMPDTSHNRAKYAQFVAQEIAMDGHIPNASIDAVEEIILEGKRRAKADGQKNSLTLRLRELGGLIRAAGDVAIMEKAKLITAEHVKKAKIRARPVEDQIKERYGSYQKGMTKDVSDAQNQNSEYYFQNEHIDGSDSMFN
;
A
#
# COMPACT_ATOMS: atom_id res chain seq x y z
N MET A 1 8.86 1.29 -43.28
CA MET A 1 7.73 1.41 -42.32
C MET A 1 7.74 2.80 -41.72
N PRO A 2 6.66 3.58 -41.77
CA PRO A 2 6.60 4.94 -41.23
C PRO A 2 6.90 4.99 -39.70
N ALA A 3 7.36 6.15 -39.20
CA ALA A 3 7.77 6.30 -37.81
C ALA A 3 6.64 5.97 -36.83
N TYR A 4 5.42 6.37 -37.10
CA TYR A 4 4.24 6.14 -36.26
C TYR A 4 3.86 4.66 -36.13
N GLN A 5 4.25 3.80 -37.04
CA GLN A 5 4.01 2.35 -36.98
C GLN A 5 5.08 1.60 -36.15
N ARG A 6 6.12 2.30 -35.69
CA ARG A 6 7.26 1.73 -34.97
C ARG A 6 7.32 2.17 -33.50
N VAL A 7 6.35 2.93 -33.05
CA VAL A 7 6.24 3.38 -31.66
C VAL A 7 5.00 2.80 -30.99
N ILE A 8 5.09 2.58 -29.70
CA ILE A 8 3.99 2.09 -28.85
C ILE A 8 3.55 3.27 -27.99
N PRO A 9 2.25 3.63 -27.98
CA PRO A 9 1.73 4.65 -27.10
C PRO A 9 1.88 4.21 -25.64
N GLY A 10 2.10 5.18 -24.75
CA GLY A 10 2.01 4.96 -23.31
C GLY A 10 0.68 5.46 -22.76
N SER A 11 0.45 5.25 -21.46
CA SER A 11 -0.83 5.55 -20.78
C SER A 11 -1.32 7.00 -20.96
N ILE A 12 -0.40 7.97 -21.10
CA ILE A 12 -0.76 9.38 -21.39
C ILE A 12 -1.51 9.48 -22.73
N HIS A 13 -1.10 8.73 -23.77
CA HIS A 13 -1.72 8.77 -25.10
C HIS A 13 -2.96 7.89 -25.15
N GLU A 14 -2.94 6.75 -24.45
CA GLU A 14 -4.10 5.85 -24.32
C GLU A 14 -5.28 6.51 -23.61
N ALA A 15 -4.98 7.47 -22.72
CA ALA A 15 -5.99 8.25 -22.01
C ALA A 15 -6.58 9.41 -22.84
N HIS A 16 -6.16 9.59 -24.12
CA HIS A 16 -6.68 10.67 -24.97
C HIS A 16 -8.21 10.63 -25.07
N GLU A 17 -8.85 11.79 -24.86
CA GLU A 17 -10.30 11.96 -24.77
C GLU A 17 -10.98 11.13 -23.65
N GLY A 18 -10.19 10.70 -22.67
CA GLY A 18 -10.63 9.89 -21.55
C GLY A 18 -10.10 10.39 -20.21
N VAL A 19 -9.83 9.44 -19.32
CA VAL A 19 -9.33 9.69 -17.95
C VAL A 19 -8.00 9.01 -17.75
N LEU A 20 -6.99 9.79 -17.31
CA LEU A 20 -5.73 9.26 -16.81
C LEU A 20 -5.82 9.17 -15.28
N PHE A 21 -5.92 7.94 -14.76
CA PHE A 21 -5.86 7.69 -13.33
C PHE A 21 -4.43 7.37 -12.92
N VAL A 22 -3.92 8.12 -11.93
CA VAL A 22 -2.56 7.96 -11.40
C VAL A 22 -2.63 7.73 -9.91
N ASP A 23 -2.40 6.49 -9.48
CA ASP A 23 -2.23 6.18 -8.07
C ASP A 23 -0.81 6.54 -7.62
N GLU A 24 -0.69 7.06 -6.41
CA GLU A 24 0.58 7.49 -5.81
C GLU A 24 1.41 8.45 -6.69
N ILE A 25 0.75 9.48 -7.23
CA ILE A 25 1.39 10.47 -8.14
C ILE A 25 2.67 11.08 -7.57
N SER A 26 2.79 11.19 -6.26
CA SER A 26 3.97 11.66 -5.55
C SER A 26 5.23 10.82 -5.81
N HIS A 27 5.06 9.52 -6.09
CA HIS A 27 6.17 8.59 -6.35
C HIS A 27 6.68 8.60 -7.79
N LEU A 28 6.00 9.28 -8.69
CA LEU A 28 6.45 9.43 -10.09
C LEU A 28 7.72 10.28 -10.24
N GLY A 29 8.11 11.05 -9.21
CA GLY A 29 9.30 11.89 -9.25
C GLY A 29 9.33 12.81 -10.49
N ASN A 30 10.39 12.74 -11.29
CA ASN A 30 10.56 13.57 -12.49
C ASN A 30 9.53 13.28 -13.61
N LEU A 31 8.87 12.11 -13.61
CA LEU A 31 7.84 11.79 -14.60
C LEU A 31 6.60 12.68 -14.46
N GLN A 32 6.39 13.30 -13.32
CA GLN A 32 5.34 14.30 -13.12
C GLN A 32 5.45 15.47 -14.11
N ARG A 33 6.66 15.80 -14.60
CA ARG A 33 6.87 16.84 -15.60
C ARG A 33 6.24 16.47 -16.94
N PHE A 34 6.22 15.19 -17.29
CA PHE A 34 5.60 14.72 -18.54
C PHE A 34 4.09 14.86 -18.48
N ILE A 35 3.49 14.53 -17.32
CA ILE A 35 2.05 14.77 -17.08
C ILE A 35 1.75 16.27 -17.18
N LEU A 36 2.55 17.11 -16.54
CA LEU A 36 2.39 18.57 -16.61
C LEU A 36 2.43 19.09 -18.04
N THR A 37 3.44 18.68 -18.83
CA THR A 37 3.57 19.07 -20.26
C THR A 37 2.37 18.58 -21.06
N ALA A 38 1.97 17.32 -20.89
CA ALA A 38 0.83 16.75 -21.59
C ALA A 38 -0.49 17.50 -21.27
N MET A 39 -0.71 17.86 -20.01
CA MET A 39 -1.87 18.68 -19.59
C MET A 39 -1.83 20.11 -20.15
N GLN A 40 -0.63 20.68 -20.35
CA GLN A 40 -0.47 22.04 -20.89
C GLN A 40 -0.70 22.09 -22.39
N ASP A 41 -0.01 21.22 -23.10
CA ASP A 41 0.09 21.28 -24.57
C ASP A 41 -0.97 20.41 -25.24
N LYS A 42 -1.65 19.53 -24.48
CA LYS A 42 -2.59 18.51 -24.96
C LYS A 42 -1.98 17.62 -26.05
N LYS A 43 -0.67 17.57 -26.08
CA LYS A 43 0.17 16.79 -27.00
C LYS A 43 1.42 16.36 -26.28
N PHE A 44 1.89 15.15 -26.57
CA PHE A 44 3.15 14.66 -26.04
C PHE A 44 3.86 13.77 -27.07
N PRO A 45 5.19 13.86 -27.25
CA PRO A 45 5.90 13.03 -28.20
C PRO A 45 6.00 11.59 -27.71
N ILE A 46 5.96 10.64 -28.65
CA ILE A 46 6.27 9.24 -28.39
C ILE A 46 7.69 8.97 -28.87
N THR A 47 8.56 8.50 -28.00
CA THR A 47 9.92 8.08 -28.33
C THR A 47 10.04 6.57 -28.16
N GLY A 48 10.35 5.86 -29.22
CA GLY A 48 10.56 4.41 -29.22
C GLY A 48 11.98 4.05 -29.63
N ARG A 49 12.45 2.89 -29.20
CA ARG A 49 13.69 2.29 -29.72
C ARG A 49 13.33 1.40 -30.90
N ASN A 50 14.08 1.52 -32.00
CA ASN A 50 13.95 0.58 -33.10
C ASN A 50 14.66 -0.73 -32.73
N PRO A 51 13.94 -1.86 -32.53
CA PRO A 51 14.55 -3.13 -32.17
C PRO A 51 15.46 -3.71 -33.26
N GLN A 52 15.35 -3.21 -34.51
CA GLN A 52 16.09 -3.73 -35.66
C GLN A 52 17.30 -2.87 -36.04
N SER A 53 17.59 -1.77 -35.36
CA SER A 53 18.78 -0.97 -35.59
C SER A 53 19.44 -0.55 -34.31
N SER A 54 20.69 -0.90 -34.13
CA SER A 54 21.51 -0.52 -32.96
C SER A 54 21.56 1.01 -32.84
N GLY A 55 20.76 1.58 -31.93
CA GLY A 55 20.88 2.97 -31.51
C GLY A 55 19.99 3.98 -32.22
N ALA A 56 19.17 3.63 -33.21
CA ALA A 56 18.25 4.59 -33.82
C ALA A 56 16.99 4.76 -32.98
N SER A 57 16.84 5.93 -32.36
CA SER A 57 15.60 6.35 -31.71
C SER A 57 14.59 6.81 -32.74
N VAL A 58 13.35 6.34 -32.66
CA VAL A 58 12.23 6.80 -33.47
C VAL A 58 11.41 7.73 -32.60
N LYS A 59 11.15 8.94 -33.08
CA LYS A 59 10.32 9.95 -32.43
C LYS A 59 9.13 10.30 -33.28
N VAL A 60 7.95 10.34 -32.70
CA VAL A 60 6.72 10.88 -33.29
C VAL A 60 6.32 12.07 -32.45
N ASP A 61 6.37 13.26 -33.05
CA ASP A 61 6.04 14.51 -32.36
C ASP A 61 4.53 14.82 -32.43
N ASN A 62 4.06 15.69 -31.55
CA ASN A 62 2.71 16.23 -31.51
C ASN A 62 1.58 15.19 -31.43
N VAL A 63 1.81 14.04 -30.78
CA VAL A 63 0.76 13.04 -30.60
C VAL A 63 -0.28 13.58 -29.62
N PRO A 64 -1.57 13.60 -29.97
CA PRO A 64 -2.63 14.10 -29.07
C PRO A 64 -2.71 13.33 -27.76
N CYS A 65 -2.95 14.06 -26.65
CA CYS A 65 -3.10 13.49 -25.31
C CYS A 65 -3.94 14.42 -24.40
N ASP A 66 -5.11 14.80 -24.83
CA ASP A 66 -6.07 15.57 -24.02
C ASP A 66 -6.85 14.61 -23.12
N PHE A 67 -6.73 14.71 -21.80
CA PHE A 67 -7.33 13.81 -20.82
C PHE A 67 -7.72 14.55 -19.53
N VAL A 68 -8.65 13.97 -18.79
CA VAL A 68 -8.93 14.36 -17.40
C VAL A 68 -7.98 13.61 -16.49
N LEU A 69 -7.20 14.33 -15.67
CA LEU A 69 -6.31 13.74 -14.68
C LEU A 69 -7.09 13.47 -13.39
N VAL A 70 -7.07 12.22 -12.92
CA VAL A 70 -7.48 11.83 -11.57
C VAL A 70 -6.26 11.24 -10.88
N ALA A 71 -5.82 11.86 -9.79
CA ALA A 71 -4.62 11.44 -9.09
C ALA A 71 -4.88 11.18 -7.61
N ALA A 72 -4.22 10.20 -7.04
CA ALA A 72 -4.25 9.90 -5.61
C ALA A 72 -2.84 9.97 -5.02
N CYS A 73 -2.73 10.35 -3.76
CA CYS A 73 -1.51 10.27 -2.97
C CYS A 73 -1.83 10.22 -1.47
N ASN A 74 -0.87 9.79 -0.68
CA ASN A 74 -0.94 9.90 0.78
C ASN A 74 -0.71 11.34 1.23
N MET A 75 -1.34 11.76 2.33
CA MET A 75 -1.14 13.11 2.89
C MET A 75 0.32 13.45 3.18
N GLN A 76 1.09 12.47 3.64
CA GLN A 76 2.52 12.64 3.96
C GLN A 76 3.36 12.96 2.73
N ASP A 77 2.93 12.46 1.56
CA ASP A 77 3.65 12.58 0.28
C ASP A 77 3.20 13.77 -0.56
N LEU A 78 2.24 14.55 -0.08
CA LEU A 78 1.69 15.71 -0.78
C LEU A 78 2.79 16.73 -1.17
N GLN A 79 3.80 16.88 -0.32
CA GLN A 79 4.96 17.74 -0.57
C GLN A 79 5.86 17.25 -1.72
N ASN A 80 5.76 15.98 -2.10
CA ASN A 80 6.53 15.38 -3.19
C ASN A 80 5.88 15.59 -4.56
N ILE A 81 4.71 16.21 -4.60
CA ILE A 81 4.07 16.61 -5.85
C ILE A 81 4.71 17.92 -6.32
N LEU A 82 5.15 17.96 -7.58
CA LEU A 82 5.74 19.16 -8.18
C LEU A 82 4.77 20.34 -8.07
N SER A 83 5.25 21.44 -7.49
CA SER A 83 4.43 22.66 -7.28
C SER A 83 3.73 23.15 -8.54
N PRO A 84 4.34 23.18 -9.74
CA PRO A 84 3.64 23.58 -10.97
C PRO A 84 2.52 22.61 -11.36
N LEU A 85 2.69 21.30 -11.16
CA LEU A 85 1.66 20.30 -11.44
C LEU A 85 0.49 20.45 -10.47
N ARG A 86 0.77 20.58 -9.18
CA ARG A 86 -0.26 20.79 -8.15
C ARG A 86 -1.04 22.07 -8.39
N SER A 87 -0.35 23.17 -8.71
CA SER A 87 -0.99 24.44 -9.04
C SER A 87 -1.96 24.31 -10.22
N ARG A 88 -1.60 23.51 -11.24
CA ARG A 88 -2.48 23.27 -12.37
C ARG A 88 -3.67 22.39 -12.03
N ILE A 89 -3.48 21.36 -11.20
CA ILE A 89 -4.57 20.53 -10.71
C ILE A 89 -5.60 21.38 -9.96
N ILE A 90 -5.16 22.22 -9.03
CA ILE A 90 -6.02 23.12 -8.26
C ILE A 90 -6.68 24.18 -9.17
N GLY A 91 -5.94 24.73 -10.11
CA GLY A 91 -6.45 25.77 -11.01
C GLY A 91 -7.53 25.28 -12.01
N ASN A 92 -7.49 24.02 -12.41
CA ASN A 92 -8.43 23.44 -13.38
C ASN A 92 -9.38 22.40 -12.78
N GLY A 93 -9.27 22.13 -11.48
CA GLY A 93 -10.05 21.12 -10.79
C GLY A 93 -10.09 21.39 -9.29
N TYR A 94 -10.02 20.33 -8.48
CA TYR A 94 -10.11 20.41 -7.02
C TYR A 94 -9.37 19.27 -6.35
N GLU A 95 -8.96 19.48 -5.11
CA GLU A 95 -8.41 18.44 -4.23
C GLU A 95 -9.51 17.95 -3.28
N VAL A 96 -9.58 16.65 -3.06
CA VAL A 96 -10.53 16.02 -2.15
C VAL A 96 -9.76 15.33 -1.03
N LEU A 97 -10.02 15.73 0.21
CA LEU A 97 -9.53 15.02 1.37
C LEU A 97 -10.48 13.84 1.66
N VAL A 98 -9.94 12.62 1.61
CA VAL A 98 -10.71 11.40 1.91
C VAL A 98 -10.66 11.13 3.41
N ASP A 99 -11.83 10.91 4.01
CA ASP A 99 -11.94 10.60 5.44
C ASP A 99 -11.38 9.21 5.76
N THR A 100 -10.77 9.08 6.93
CA THR A 100 -10.25 7.81 7.47
C THR A 100 -11.24 7.10 8.39
N ALA A 101 -12.33 7.75 8.74
CA ALA A 101 -13.37 7.21 9.60
C ALA A 101 -14.76 7.76 9.21
N MET A 102 -15.80 7.05 9.56
CA MET A 102 -17.18 7.46 9.38
C MET A 102 -17.96 7.35 10.71
N PRO A 103 -19.03 8.14 10.92
CA PRO A 103 -19.85 8.07 12.14
C PRO A 103 -20.41 6.66 12.40
N ASP A 104 -20.42 6.24 13.67
CA ASP A 104 -21.05 4.98 14.09
C ASP A 104 -22.57 5.12 14.13
N THR A 105 -23.21 4.86 13.00
CA THR A 105 -24.69 4.88 12.84
C THR A 105 -25.17 3.51 12.37
N SER A 106 -26.48 3.23 12.54
CA SER A 106 -27.08 1.98 12.04
C SER A 106 -26.88 1.79 10.54
N HIS A 107 -26.98 2.88 9.76
CA HIS A 107 -26.74 2.86 8.32
C HIS A 107 -25.28 2.49 7.98
N ASN A 108 -24.31 3.06 8.68
CA ASN A 108 -22.89 2.76 8.44
C ASN A 108 -22.49 1.38 8.94
N ARG A 109 -23.14 0.87 10.01
CA ARG A 109 -22.99 -0.53 10.43
C ARG A 109 -23.52 -1.51 9.39
N ALA A 110 -24.63 -1.18 8.71
CA ALA A 110 -25.12 -2.00 7.60
C ALA A 110 -24.12 -2.04 6.43
N LYS A 111 -23.44 -0.92 6.13
CA LYS A 111 -22.35 -0.90 5.14
C LYS A 111 -21.16 -1.79 5.56
N TYR A 112 -20.85 -1.84 6.84
CA TYR A 112 -19.83 -2.77 7.35
C TYR A 112 -20.23 -4.23 7.15
N ALA A 113 -21.49 -4.58 7.41
CA ALA A 113 -22.00 -5.93 7.14
C ALA A 113 -21.90 -6.28 5.65
N GLN A 114 -22.24 -5.33 4.78
CA GLN A 114 -22.07 -5.48 3.33
C GLN A 114 -20.60 -5.64 2.94
N PHE A 115 -19.69 -4.88 3.53
CA PHE A 115 -18.26 -5.00 3.32
C PHE A 115 -17.75 -6.39 3.74
N VAL A 116 -18.17 -6.90 4.90
CA VAL A 116 -17.79 -8.25 5.35
C VAL A 116 -18.25 -9.31 4.34
N ALA A 117 -19.51 -9.21 3.88
CA ALA A 117 -20.04 -10.13 2.87
C ALA A 117 -19.26 -10.04 1.54
N GLN A 118 -18.88 -8.85 1.12
CA GLN A 118 -18.11 -8.62 -0.09
C GLN A 118 -16.69 -9.23 0.02
N GLU A 119 -15.98 -9.02 1.14
CA GLU A 119 -14.65 -9.60 1.35
C GLU A 119 -14.69 -11.13 1.32
N ILE A 120 -15.73 -11.73 1.92
CA ILE A 120 -15.93 -13.18 1.89
C ILE A 120 -16.21 -13.68 0.46
N ALA A 121 -17.07 -12.98 -0.26
CA ALA A 121 -17.40 -13.34 -1.64
C ALA A 121 -16.19 -13.20 -2.59
N MET A 122 -15.34 -12.19 -2.38
CA MET A 122 -14.12 -11.97 -3.16
C MET A 122 -13.04 -13.02 -2.87
N ASP A 123 -12.93 -13.49 -1.62
CA ASP A 123 -12.00 -14.53 -1.23
C ASP A 123 -12.43 -15.91 -1.82
N GLY A 124 -13.69 -16.24 -1.72
CA GLY A 124 -14.29 -17.43 -2.31
C GLY A 124 -13.95 -18.76 -1.64
N HIS A 125 -13.08 -18.80 -0.64
CA HIS A 125 -12.63 -20.01 0.06
C HIS A 125 -13.09 -20.04 1.51
N ILE A 126 -13.23 -18.89 2.16
CA ILE A 126 -13.63 -18.79 3.57
C ILE A 126 -15.14 -18.91 3.73
N PRO A 127 -15.64 -19.47 4.85
CA PRO A 127 -17.07 -19.59 5.10
C PRO A 127 -17.74 -18.23 5.36
N ASN A 128 -19.07 -18.17 5.23
CA ASN A 128 -19.85 -16.99 5.55
C ASN A 128 -19.72 -16.60 7.02
N ALA A 129 -19.88 -15.31 7.32
CA ALA A 129 -19.87 -14.80 8.67
C ALA A 129 -21.24 -14.88 9.33
N SER A 130 -21.28 -15.25 10.60
CA SER A 130 -22.46 -15.15 11.46
C SER A 130 -22.68 -13.69 11.89
N ILE A 131 -23.86 -13.37 12.42
CA ILE A 131 -24.21 -12.02 12.87
C ILE A 131 -23.25 -11.56 13.98
N ASP A 132 -22.95 -12.42 14.95
CA ASP A 132 -22.03 -12.13 16.04
C ASP A 132 -20.58 -11.86 15.56
N ALA A 133 -20.15 -12.53 14.48
CA ALA A 133 -18.86 -12.23 13.86
C ALA A 133 -18.85 -10.83 13.21
N VAL A 134 -19.93 -10.45 12.52
CA VAL A 134 -20.06 -9.12 11.95
C VAL A 134 -20.05 -8.04 13.04
N GLU A 135 -20.76 -8.27 14.16
CA GLU A 135 -20.73 -7.36 15.30
C GLU A 135 -19.32 -7.21 15.90
N GLU A 136 -18.57 -8.31 16.03
CA GLU A 136 -17.20 -8.27 16.55
C GLU A 136 -16.26 -7.50 15.58
N ILE A 137 -16.47 -7.60 14.27
CA ILE A 137 -15.73 -6.80 13.26
C ILE A 137 -16.10 -5.31 13.36
N ILE A 138 -17.37 -4.98 13.59
CA ILE A 138 -17.83 -3.60 13.83
C ILE A 138 -17.17 -3.03 15.10
N LEU A 139 -17.13 -3.80 16.18
CA LEU A 139 -16.46 -3.41 17.43
C LEU A 139 -14.97 -3.16 17.20
N GLU A 140 -14.32 -4.00 16.40
CA GLU A 140 -12.92 -3.79 16.03
C GLU A 140 -12.72 -2.52 15.19
N GLY A 141 -13.61 -2.26 14.24
CA GLY A 141 -13.60 -1.02 13.46
C GLY A 141 -13.73 0.23 14.34
N LYS A 142 -14.59 0.16 15.36
CA LYS A 142 -14.75 1.22 16.36
C LYS A 142 -13.51 1.39 17.24
N ARG A 143 -12.91 0.28 17.67
CA ARG A 143 -11.68 0.28 18.47
C ARG A 143 -10.53 0.96 17.70
N ARG A 144 -10.37 0.65 16.41
CA ARG A 144 -9.33 1.25 15.56
C ARG A 144 -9.56 2.73 15.34
N ALA A 145 -10.79 3.14 15.01
CA ALA A 145 -11.13 4.56 14.89
C ALA A 145 -10.83 5.35 16.17
N LYS A 146 -11.13 4.75 17.34
CA LYS A 146 -10.79 5.36 18.64
C LYS A 146 -9.29 5.48 18.86
N ALA A 147 -8.50 4.50 18.46
CA ALA A 147 -7.03 4.53 18.53
C ALA A 147 -6.44 5.66 17.66
N ASP A 148 -7.09 5.97 16.53
CA ASP A 148 -6.75 7.09 15.64
C ASP A 148 -7.32 8.44 16.15
N GLY A 149 -7.86 8.50 17.36
CA GLY A 149 -8.41 9.73 17.97
C GLY A 149 -9.86 10.05 17.57
N GLN A 150 -10.50 9.22 16.74
CA GLN A 150 -11.88 9.41 16.27
C GLN A 150 -12.90 8.82 17.25
N LYS A 151 -13.66 9.68 17.92
CA LYS A 151 -14.70 9.24 18.87
C LYS A 151 -16.00 8.91 18.13
N ASN A 152 -16.72 7.88 18.60
CA ASN A 152 -18.02 7.45 18.03
C ASN A 152 -18.00 7.21 16.52
N SER A 153 -16.90 6.66 16.01
CA SER A 153 -16.67 6.44 14.60
C SER A 153 -16.25 5.00 14.31
N LEU A 154 -16.38 4.61 13.05
CA LEU A 154 -15.90 3.35 12.49
C LEU A 154 -14.77 3.68 11.52
N THR A 155 -13.68 2.91 11.55
CA THR A 155 -12.54 3.15 10.65
C THR A 155 -12.90 2.87 9.19
N LEU A 156 -12.33 3.64 8.27
CA LEU A 156 -12.38 3.38 6.84
C LEU A 156 -11.08 2.73 6.31
N ARG A 157 -10.17 2.31 7.20
CA ARG A 157 -9.02 1.49 6.82
C ARG A 157 -9.45 0.06 6.51
N LEU A 158 -10.24 -0.08 5.45
CA LEU A 158 -10.92 -1.33 5.08
C LEU A 158 -9.95 -2.44 4.69
N ARG A 159 -8.78 -2.12 4.12
CA ARG A 159 -7.75 -3.11 3.77
C ARG A 159 -7.30 -3.93 4.98
N GLU A 160 -7.08 -3.27 6.11
CA GLU A 160 -6.68 -3.94 7.36
C GLU A 160 -7.81 -4.78 7.96
N LEU A 161 -9.06 -4.31 7.87
CA LEU A 161 -10.22 -5.07 8.30
C LEU A 161 -10.48 -6.28 7.40
N GLY A 162 -10.31 -6.14 6.09
CA GLY A 162 -10.38 -7.24 5.14
C GLY A 162 -9.35 -8.33 5.47
N GLY A 163 -8.11 -7.92 5.85
CA GLY A 163 -7.09 -8.85 6.36
C GLY A 163 -7.55 -9.61 7.59
N LEU A 164 -8.22 -8.95 8.54
CA LEU A 164 -8.77 -9.59 9.73
C LEU A 164 -9.90 -10.58 9.39
N ILE A 165 -10.79 -10.21 8.44
CA ILE A 165 -11.89 -11.09 8.00
C ILE A 165 -11.32 -12.37 7.39
N ARG A 166 -10.35 -12.27 6.48
CA ARG A 166 -9.69 -13.43 5.88
C ARG A 166 -8.99 -14.29 6.93
N ALA A 167 -8.24 -13.69 7.85
CA ALA A 167 -7.60 -14.43 8.94
C ALA A 167 -8.62 -15.15 9.86
N ALA A 168 -9.79 -14.54 10.09
CA ALA A 168 -10.87 -15.20 10.84
C ALA A 168 -11.49 -16.37 10.05
N GLY A 169 -11.59 -16.22 8.73
CA GLY A 169 -12.00 -17.27 7.82
C GLY A 169 -11.04 -18.47 7.84
N ASP A 170 -9.73 -18.21 7.79
CA ASP A 170 -8.71 -19.25 7.89
C ASP A 170 -8.80 -20.04 9.22
N VAL A 171 -9.02 -19.31 10.34
CA VAL A 171 -9.25 -19.96 11.64
C VAL A 171 -10.49 -20.83 11.60
N ALA A 172 -11.58 -20.36 11.01
CA ALA A 172 -12.82 -21.14 10.87
C ALA A 172 -12.62 -22.41 10.03
N ILE A 173 -11.86 -22.32 8.92
CA ILE A 173 -11.49 -23.46 8.08
C ILE A 173 -10.67 -24.48 8.87
N MET A 174 -9.64 -24.03 9.61
CA MET A 174 -8.80 -24.91 10.45
C MET A 174 -9.63 -25.65 11.51
N GLU A 175 -10.66 -25.02 12.05
CA GLU A 175 -11.59 -25.59 13.03
C GLU A 175 -12.77 -26.34 12.38
N LYS A 176 -12.78 -26.44 11.04
CA LYS A 176 -13.86 -27.07 10.24
C LYS A 176 -15.24 -26.50 10.53
N ALA A 177 -15.31 -25.22 10.86
CA ALA A 177 -16.54 -24.52 11.15
C ALA A 177 -17.30 -24.17 9.85
N LYS A 178 -18.63 -24.23 9.89
CA LYS A 178 -19.48 -23.86 8.75
C LYS A 178 -19.63 -22.34 8.58
N LEU A 179 -19.40 -21.57 9.64
CA LEU A 179 -19.51 -20.13 9.67
C LEU A 179 -18.34 -19.53 10.45
N ILE A 180 -17.94 -18.32 10.07
CA ILE A 180 -17.06 -17.50 10.89
C ILE A 180 -17.88 -16.98 12.06
N THR A 181 -17.43 -17.19 13.30
CA THR A 181 -18.07 -16.72 14.53
C THR A 181 -17.25 -15.61 15.19
N ALA A 182 -17.81 -14.93 16.18
CA ALA A 182 -17.08 -13.94 16.99
C ALA A 182 -15.79 -14.50 17.60
N GLU A 183 -15.78 -15.78 18.00
CA GLU A 183 -14.58 -16.43 18.55
C GLU A 183 -13.46 -16.57 17.52
N HIS A 184 -13.78 -16.88 16.25
CA HIS A 184 -12.79 -16.90 15.17
C HIS A 184 -12.20 -15.52 14.94
N VAL A 185 -13.02 -14.46 14.97
CA VAL A 185 -12.55 -13.07 14.86
C VAL A 185 -11.62 -12.71 16.02
N LYS A 186 -11.96 -13.06 17.25
CA LYS A 186 -11.10 -12.81 18.43
C LYS A 186 -9.76 -13.55 18.34
N LYS A 187 -9.74 -14.80 17.91
CA LYS A 187 -8.51 -15.57 17.67
C LYS A 187 -7.67 -14.94 16.55
N ALA A 188 -8.31 -14.51 15.48
CA ALA A 188 -7.65 -13.85 14.36
C ALA A 188 -7.01 -12.51 14.77
N LYS A 189 -7.66 -11.72 15.63
CA LYS A 189 -7.11 -10.47 16.16
C LYS A 189 -5.75 -10.65 16.82
N ILE A 190 -5.54 -11.75 17.51
CA ILE A 190 -4.27 -12.06 18.17
C ILE A 190 -3.20 -12.41 17.13
N ARG A 191 -3.56 -13.17 16.09
CA ARG A 191 -2.64 -13.62 15.04
C ARG A 191 -2.32 -12.54 13.99
N ALA A 192 -3.30 -11.71 13.66
CA ALA A 192 -3.19 -10.65 12.64
C ALA A 192 -2.72 -9.31 13.20
N ARG A 193 -2.10 -9.26 14.36
CA ARG A 193 -1.53 -8.03 14.92
C ARG A 193 -0.37 -7.55 14.05
N PRO A 194 -0.29 -6.24 13.75
CA PRO A 194 0.88 -5.64 13.13
C PRO A 194 2.15 -5.94 13.94
N VAL A 195 3.27 -6.13 13.26
CA VAL A 195 4.56 -6.41 13.90
C VAL A 195 4.96 -5.28 14.86
N GLU A 196 4.63 -4.03 14.51
CA GLU A 196 4.87 -2.86 15.35
C GLU A 196 4.17 -2.95 16.72
N ASP A 197 2.93 -3.46 16.75
CA ASP A 197 2.19 -3.65 17.99
C ASP A 197 2.78 -4.81 18.82
N GLN A 198 3.23 -5.88 18.17
CA GLN A 198 3.92 -6.99 18.82
C GLN A 198 5.26 -6.54 19.41
N ILE A 199 6.02 -5.71 18.70
CA ILE A 199 7.28 -5.13 19.17
C ILE A 199 7.03 -4.20 20.37
N LYS A 200 6.02 -3.33 20.30
CA LYS A 200 5.66 -2.45 21.43
C LYS A 200 5.28 -3.23 22.69
N GLU A 201 4.51 -4.30 22.54
CA GLU A 201 4.12 -5.17 23.66
C GLU A 201 5.33 -5.89 24.28
N ARG A 202 6.25 -6.40 23.44
CA ARG A 202 7.41 -7.18 23.88
C ARG A 202 8.55 -6.33 24.45
N TYR A 203 8.76 -5.15 23.88
CA TYR A 203 9.90 -4.28 24.20
C TYR A 203 9.53 -2.92 24.80
N GLY A 204 8.23 -2.62 24.97
CA GLY A 204 7.71 -1.36 25.51
C GLY A 204 7.71 -0.18 24.54
N SER A 205 8.49 -0.22 23.47
CA SER A 205 8.42 0.74 22.35
C SER A 205 9.06 0.15 21.08
N TYR A 206 8.63 0.65 19.90
CA TYR A 206 9.19 0.24 18.61
C TYR A 206 10.70 0.54 18.52
N GLN A 207 11.12 1.72 19.01
CA GLN A 207 12.53 2.12 19.01
C GLN A 207 13.41 1.21 19.90
N LYS A 208 12.90 0.78 21.06
CA LYS A 208 13.65 -0.15 21.94
C LYS A 208 13.79 -1.54 21.33
N GLY A 209 12.81 -2.01 20.53
CA GLY A 209 12.91 -3.26 19.80
C GLY A 209 13.99 -3.20 18.73
N MET A 210 14.00 -2.12 17.92
CA MET A 210 14.99 -1.92 16.86
C MET A 210 16.43 -1.78 17.39
N THR A 211 16.63 -1.08 18.51
CA THR A 211 17.98 -0.94 19.12
C THR A 211 18.49 -2.23 19.72
N LYS A 212 17.61 -3.11 20.19
CA LYS A 212 18.01 -4.40 20.78
C LYS A 212 18.49 -5.39 19.71
N ASP A 213 17.80 -5.45 18.56
CA ASP A 213 18.23 -6.28 17.44
C ASP A 213 19.60 -5.84 16.88
N VAL A 214 19.87 -4.52 16.85
CA VAL A 214 21.16 -4.00 16.42
C VAL A 214 22.28 -4.32 17.43
N SER A 215 22.00 -4.27 18.76
CA SER A 215 22.98 -4.61 19.80
C SER A 215 23.26 -6.12 19.84
N ASP A 216 22.26 -6.95 19.63
CA ASP A 216 22.43 -8.40 19.58
C ASP A 216 23.21 -8.86 18.34
N ALA A 217 23.00 -8.20 17.18
CA ALA A 217 23.80 -8.44 15.98
C ALA A 217 25.26 -7.98 16.11
N GLN A 218 25.52 -6.88 16.82
CA GLN A 218 26.88 -6.42 17.14
C GLN A 218 27.60 -7.33 18.11
N ASN A 219 26.90 -7.86 19.13
CA ASN A 219 27.46 -8.82 20.07
C ASN A 219 27.79 -10.16 19.42
N GLN A 220 26.93 -10.68 18.54
CA GLN A 220 27.23 -11.90 17.79
C GLN A 220 28.42 -11.74 16.88
N ASN A 221 28.58 -10.59 16.20
CA ASN A 221 29.76 -10.32 15.40
C ASN A 221 31.03 -10.18 16.25
N SER A 222 30.96 -9.61 17.45
CA SER A 222 32.14 -9.51 18.33
C SER A 222 32.58 -10.87 18.87
N GLU A 223 31.65 -11.77 19.20
CA GLU A 223 31.99 -13.15 19.61
C GLU A 223 32.62 -13.97 18.48
N TYR A 224 32.20 -13.74 17.22
CA TYR A 224 32.81 -14.37 16.06
C TYR A 224 34.26 -13.90 15.79
N TYR A 225 34.57 -12.64 16.06
CA TYR A 225 35.94 -12.12 15.94
C TYR A 225 36.82 -12.61 17.07
N PHE A 226 36.38 -12.70 18.31
CA PHE A 226 37.15 -13.21 19.45
C PHE A 226 37.42 -14.71 19.37
N GLN A 227 36.57 -15.51 18.73
CA GLN A 227 36.81 -16.95 18.53
C GLN A 227 37.85 -17.22 17.42
N ASN A 228 38.00 -16.36 16.44
CA ASN A 228 38.93 -16.53 15.35
C ASN A 228 40.36 -16.03 15.70
N GLU A 229 40.53 -15.12 16.67
CA GLU A 229 41.87 -14.68 17.11
C GLU A 229 42.60 -15.72 18.03
N HIS A 230 41.85 -16.72 18.58
CA HIS A 230 42.46 -17.77 19.38
C HIS A 230 42.91 -19.01 18.60
N ILE A 231 42.73 -19.07 17.29
CA ILE A 231 43.13 -20.22 16.45
C ILE A 231 44.47 -20.00 15.74
N ASP A 232 44.96 -18.76 15.66
CA ASP A 232 46.18 -18.44 14.90
C ASP A 232 47.46 -18.27 15.78
N GLY A 233 47.44 -18.76 17.03
CA GLY A 233 48.52 -18.57 18.00
C GLY A 233 49.29 -19.82 18.42
N SER A 234 49.27 -20.95 17.68
CA SER A 234 50.08 -22.11 18.01
C SER A 234 50.49 -22.89 16.77
N ASP A 235 51.51 -22.39 16.07
CA ASP A 235 52.49 -23.22 15.32
C ASP A 235 53.63 -22.35 14.80
N SER A 236 54.60 -22.02 15.65
CA SER A 236 55.96 -21.72 15.22
C SER A 236 56.95 -21.88 16.37
N MET A 237 57.23 -23.13 16.75
CA MET A 237 58.53 -23.52 17.34
C MET A 237 58.81 -24.97 17.00
N PHE A 238 59.96 -25.16 16.45
CA PHE A 238 60.78 -26.35 16.12
C PHE A 238 61.00 -26.63 14.62
N ASN A 239 62.10 -26.20 14.21
CA ASN A 239 63.27 -26.63 13.48
C ASN A 239 63.72 -25.64 12.41
#